data_1562d60f96f1ee1128e1c810feb0a674
#
_entry.id   1562d60f96f1ee1128e1c810feb0a674
#
_cell.length_a   1.000
_cell.length_b   1.000
_cell.length_c   1.000
_cell.angle_alpha   90.00
_cell.angle_beta   90.00
_cell.angle_gamma   90.00
#
_symmetry.space_group_name_H-M   'P 1'
#
loop_
_entity.id
_entity.type
_entity.pdbx_description
1 polymer ?
#
loop_
_entity_poly.entity_id
_entity_poly.type
_entity_poly.pdbx_seq_one_letter_code
_entity_poly.pdbx_strand_id
1 'polypeptide(L)'
;TRHSYGFGHPNTFGFWTLLLIFSGLLYIPRKGHRALSCLISVLLAFCVFRVTDSKAALLSSLAAIVLCLIAFRIGPWLSSKKWSVPLCLGLYLLGIAAFLSLTLLYQEDNGFYSTCNALLSDRLAYSSAAFRSFGVKLFGAQVHFRWDPVDSLYAYAPICMGLIPTVLYFGLNLISLYRAARAGRWDIVAVAFAGALYSTMEYGLMNPVHLPIFAA
;
A
#
# COMPACT_ATOMS: atom_id res chain seq x y z
N THR A 1 -8.51 14.45 19.46
CA THR A 1 -7.37 13.62 19.96
C THR A 1 -7.34 12.31 19.19
N ARG A 2 -6.17 11.92 18.70
CA ARG A 2 -5.93 10.64 18.01
C ARG A 2 -5.68 9.54 19.05
N HIS A 3 -6.33 8.38 18.89
CA HIS A 3 -6.20 7.27 19.83
C HIS A 3 -5.47 6.08 19.18
N SER A 4 -4.62 5.42 19.94
CA SER A 4 -3.83 4.25 19.48
C SER A 4 -4.28 2.93 20.08
N TYR A 5 -5.14 2.95 21.10
CA TYR A 5 -5.67 1.76 21.78
C TYR A 5 -4.60 0.71 22.15
N GLY A 6 -3.47 1.16 22.68
CA GLY A 6 -2.38 0.27 23.09
C GLY A 6 -1.38 -0.11 21.99
N PHE A 7 -1.57 0.34 20.76
CA PHE A 7 -0.63 0.07 19.64
C PHE A 7 0.52 1.07 19.54
N GLY A 8 0.72 1.91 20.55
CA GLY A 8 1.78 2.91 20.58
C GLY A 8 1.54 4.12 19.68
N HIS A 9 1.15 3.91 18.41
CA HIS A 9 0.86 4.98 17.47
C HIS A 9 -0.50 4.75 16.76
N PRO A 10 -1.30 5.82 16.50
CA PRO A 10 -2.60 5.67 15.83
C PRO A 10 -2.53 5.02 14.45
N ASN A 11 -1.50 5.31 13.65
CA ASN A 11 -1.33 4.69 12.33
C ASN A 11 -1.10 3.17 12.43
N THR A 12 -0.45 2.69 13.49
CA THR A 12 -0.28 1.26 13.73
C THR A 12 -1.62 0.56 13.96
N PHE A 13 -2.52 1.16 14.73
CA PHE A 13 -3.88 0.66 14.88
C PHE A 13 -4.66 0.68 13.56
N GLY A 14 -4.55 1.77 12.79
CA GLY A 14 -5.12 1.88 11.44
C GLY A 14 -4.60 0.78 10.50
N PHE A 15 -3.31 0.48 10.57
CA PHE A 15 -2.68 -0.60 9.80
C PHE A 15 -3.23 -1.99 10.14
N TRP A 16 -3.32 -2.36 11.42
CA TRP A 16 -3.89 -3.65 11.82
C TRP A 16 -5.35 -3.81 11.38
N THR A 17 -6.11 -2.72 11.44
CA THR A 17 -7.48 -2.72 10.94
C THR A 17 -7.54 -2.90 9.42
N LEU A 18 -6.63 -2.27 8.68
CA LEU A 18 -6.50 -2.47 7.23
C LEU A 18 -6.24 -3.94 6.90
N LEU A 19 -5.35 -4.61 7.63
CA LEU A 19 -5.08 -6.03 7.44
C LEU A 19 -6.29 -6.90 7.76
N LEU A 20 -7.07 -6.55 8.79
CA LEU A 20 -8.32 -7.23 9.10
C LEU A 20 -9.35 -7.08 7.98
N ILE A 21 -9.48 -5.87 7.41
CA ILE A 21 -10.34 -5.60 6.25
C ILE A 21 -9.89 -6.42 5.04
N PHE A 22 -8.59 -6.43 4.73
CA PHE A 22 -8.04 -7.24 3.63
C PHE A 22 -8.36 -8.72 3.82
N SER A 23 -8.14 -9.25 5.01
CA SER A 23 -8.46 -10.64 5.34
C SER A 23 -9.96 -10.92 5.20
N GLY A 24 -10.81 -10.03 5.67
CA GLY A 24 -12.27 -10.14 5.52
C GLY A 24 -12.72 -10.15 4.06
N LEU A 25 -12.17 -9.27 3.23
CA LEU A 25 -12.48 -9.22 1.80
C LEU A 25 -12.02 -10.46 1.03
N LEU A 26 -10.92 -11.12 1.45
CA LEU A 26 -10.41 -12.33 0.82
C LEU A 26 -11.11 -13.62 1.28
N TYR A 27 -11.54 -13.67 2.55
CA TYR A 27 -12.06 -14.90 3.18
C TYR A 27 -13.58 -15.04 3.08
N ILE A 28 -14.34 -13.99 3.40
CA ILE A 28 -15.81 -14.05 3.51
C ILE A 28 -16.51 -14.20 2.14
N PRO A 29 -16.04 -13.59 1.04
CA PRO A 29 -16.73 -13.68 -0.25
C PRO A 29 -16.88 -15.10 -0.81
N ARG A 30 -16.02 -16.03 -0.40
CA ARG A 30 -16.10 -17.43 -0.80
C ARG A 30 -17.37 -18.14 -0.28
N LYS A 31 -17.99 -17.62 0.77
CA LYS A 31 -19.19 -18.18 1.43
C LYS A 31 -20.49 -17.45 1.05
N GLY A 32 -20.51 -16.63 0.02
CA GLY A 32 -21.73 -15.97 -0.47
C GLY A 32 -22.12 -14.68 0.24
N HIS A 33 -21.39 -14.22 1.25
CA HIS A 33 -21.73 -13.04 2.06
C HIS A 33 -20.95 -11.77 1.62
N ARG A 34 -20.75 -11.58 0.31
CA ARG A 34 -19.94 -10.47 -0.24
C ARG A 34 -20.43 -9.08 0.18
N ALA A 35 -21.74 -8.85 0.07
CA ALA A 35 -22.33 -7.55 0.42
C ALA A 35 -22.14 -7.24 1.91
N LEU A 36 -22.36 -8.23 2.77
CA LEU A 36 -22.15 -8.09 4.22
C LEU A 36 -20.67 -7.81 4.56
N SER A 37 -19.74 -8.53 3.92
CA SER A 37 -18.30 -8.29 4.10
C SER A 37 -17.91 -6.88 3.69
N CYS A 38 -18.37 -6.40 2.55
CA CYS A 38 -18.10 -5.04 2.10
C CYS A 38 -18.71 -4.01 3.06
N LEU A 39 -19.95 -4.21 3.52
CA LEU A 39 -20.60 -3.31 4.47
C LEU A 39 -19.84 -3.23 5.79
N ILE A 40 -19.49 -4.37 6.37
CA ILE A 40 -18.69 -4.43 7.61
C ILE A 40 -17.34 -3.74 7.41
N SER A 41 -16.68 -3.97 6.26
CA SER A 41 -15.38 -3.35 5.94
C SER A 41 -15.48 -1.84 5.83
N VAL A 42 -16.55 -1.31 5.23
CA VAL A 42 -16.82 0.15 5.14
C VAL A 42 -17.02 0.73 6.53
N LEU A 43 -17.90 0.13 7.32
CA LEU A 43 -18.18 0.60 8.68
C LEU A 43 -16.91 0.60 9.54
N LEU A 44 -16.13 -0.48 9.48
CA LEU A 44 -14.88 -0.61 10.22
C LEU A 44 -13.85 0.45 9.79
N ALA A 45 -13.70 0.68 8.48
CA ALA A 45 -12.79 1.70 7.94
C ALA A 45 -13.13 3.11 8.45
N PHE A 46 -14.42 3.49 8.45
CA PHE A 46 -14.86 4.79 8.96
C PHE A 46 -14.74 4.89 10.48
N CYS A 47 -15.12 3.85 11.23
CA CYS A 47 -14.97 3.84 12.69
C CYS A 47 -13.51 4.05 13.09
N VAL A 48 -12.59 3.32 12.45
CA VAL A 48 -11.16 3.45 12.75
C VAL A 48 -10.63 4.80 12.33
N PHE A 49 -11.02 5.33 11.18
CA PHE A 49 -10.63 6.67 10.76
C PHE A 49 -11.07 7.74 11.78
N ARG A 50 -12.33 7.67 12.26
CA ARG A 50 -12.83 8.61 13.29
C ARG A 50 -11.99 8.63 14.55
N VAL A 51 -11.37 7.51 14.87
CA VAL A 51 -10.58 7.34 16.10
C VAL A 51 -9.11 7.67 15.89
N THR A 52 -8.53 7.22 14.78
CA THR A 52 -7.08 7.31 14.51
C THR A 52 -6.68 8.48 13.65
N ASP A 53 -7.61 9.05 12.87
CA ASP A 53 -7.35 10.03 11.81
C ASP A 53 -6.30 9.52 10.80
N SER A 54 -6.24 8.19 10.57
CA SER A 54 -5.32 7.56 9.62
C SER A 54 -5.91 7.59 8.21
N LYS A 55 -5.58 8.63 7.44
CA LYS A 55 -6.01 8.77 6.03
C LYS A 55 -5.52 7.63 5.16
N ALA A 56 -4.28 7.16 5.38
CA ALA A 56 -3.69 6.05 4.64
C ALA A 56 -4.53 4.77 4.79
N ALA A 57 -4.89 4.40 6.02
CA ALA A 57 -5.71 3.22 6.29
C ALA A 57 -7.12 3.36 5.69
N LEU A 58 -7.76 4.54 5.82
CA LEU A 58 -9.08 4.79 5.23
C LEU A 58 -9.06 4.66 3.71
N LEU A 59 -8.19 5.40 3.03
CA LEU A 59 -8.11 5.42 1.57
C LEU A 59 -7.80 4.04 1.00
N SER A 60 -6.86 3.32 1.61
CA SER A 60 -6.49 1.98 1.16
C SER A 60 -7.59 0.95 1.44
N SER A 61 -8.33 1.08 2.53
CA SER A 61 -9.49 0.23 2.82
C SER A 61 -10.60 0.44 1.79
N LEU A 62 -10.94 1.69 1.48
CA LEU A 62 -11.94 2.03 0.46
C LEU A 62 -11.50 1.55 -0.92
N ALA A 63 -10.23 1.75 -1.28
CA ALA A 63 -9.67 1.25 -2.52
C ALA A 63 -9.76 -0.28 -2.61
N ALA A 64 -9.42 -1.01 -1.54
CA ALA A 64 -9.55 -2.47 -1.49
C ALA A 64 -11.00 -2.93 -1.72
N ILE A 65 -11.96 -2.29 -1.05
CA ILE A 65 -13.39 -2.62 -1.19
C ILE A 65 -13.84 -2.41 -2.64
N VAL A 66 -13.56 -1.24 -3.22
CA VAL A 66 -13.95 -0.91 -4.60
C VAL A 66 -13.27 -1.86 -5.59
N LEU A 67 -11.95 -2.06 -5.48
CA LEU A 67 -11.21 -2.94 -6.36
C LEU A 67 -11.65 -4.41 -6.23
N CYS A 68 -11.98 -4.89 -5.03
CA CYS A 68 -12.53 -6.23 -4.83
C CYS A 68 -13.93 -6.37 -5.47
N LEU A 69 -14.81 -5.36 -5.35
CA LEU A 69 -16.12 -5.37 -6.01
C LEU A 69 -15.96 -5.43 -7.54
N ILE A 70 -15.05 -4.64 -8.09
CA ILE A 70 -14.69 -4.68 -9.51
C ILE A 70 -14.14 -6.07 -9.87
N ALA A 71 -13.19 -6.59 -9.10
CA ALA A 71 -12.57 -7.89 -9.32
C ALA A 71 -13.61 -9.04 -9.31
N PHE A 72 -14.58 -9.00 -8.42
CA PHE A 72 -15.67 -9.99 -8.40
C PHE A 72 -16.56 -9.92 -9.64
N ARG A 73 -16.75 -8.72 -10.20
CA ARG A 73 -17.59 -8.53 -11.40
C ARG A 73 -16.89 -8.90 -12.69
N ILE A 74 -15.67 -8.42 -12.87
CA ILE A 74 -14.94 -8.55 -14.13
C ILE A 74 -13.82 -9.61 -14.10
N GLY A 75 -13.48 -10.17 -12.93
CA GLY A 75 -12.42 -11.17 -12.77
C GLY A 75 -12.55 -12.38 -13.69
N PRO A 76 -13.74 -13.00 -13.85
CA PRO A 76 -13.92 -14.11 -14.80
C PRO A 76 -13.60 -13.72 -16.25
N TRP A 77 -14.00 -12.51 -16.66
CA TRP A 77 -13.67 -11.95 -17.98
C TRP A 77 -12.18 -11.67 -18.12
N LEU A 78 -11.52 -11.07 -17.11
CA LEU A 78 -10.07 -10.83 -17.12
C LEU A 78 -9.30 -12.14 -17.22
N SER A 79 -9.76 -13.19 -16.53
CA SER A 79 -9.11 -14.52 -16.58
C SER A 79 -9.11 -15.15 -17.96
N SER A 80 -10.07 -14.78 -18.82
CA SER A 80 -10.14 -15.26 -20.22
C SER A 80 -9.20 -14.52 -21.16
N LYS A 81 -8.58 -13.42 -20.74
CA LYS A 81 -7.77 -12.54 -21.60
C LYS A 81 -6.27 -12.74 -21.36
N LYS A 82 -5.51 -13.06 -22.40
CA LYS A 82 -4.05 -13.26 -22.31
C LYS A 82 -3.28 -11.99 -21.90
N TRP A 83 -3.82 -10.81 -22.22
CA TRP A 83 -3.19 -9.53 -21.91
C TRP A 83 -3.44 -9.04 -20.46
N SER A 84 -4.39 -9.62 -19.73
CA SER A 84 -4.79 -9.16 -18.41
C SER A 84 -3.65 -9.24 -17.38
N VAL A 85 -2.89 -10.34 -17.42
CA VAL A 85 -1.74 -10.53 -16.48
C VAL A 85 -0.63 -9.52 -16.75
N PRO A 86 -0.08 -9.38 -17.99
CA PRO A 86 0.95 -8.39 -18.24
C PRO A 86 0.48 -6.96 -18.01
N LEU A 87 -0.79 -6.63 -18.31
CA LEU A 87 -1.35 -5.31 -17.99
C LEU A 87 -1.38 -5.06 -16.48
N CYS A 88 -1.82 -6.03 -15.70
CA CYS A 88 -1.85 -5.94 -14.24
C CYS A 88 -0.45 -5.67 -13.67
N LEU A 89 0.56 -6.43 -14.09
CA LEU A 89 1.95 -6.23 -13.66
C LEU A 89 2.49 -4.87 -14.10
N GLY A 90 2.20 -4.47 -15.35
CA GLY A 90 2.59 -3.17 -15.89
C GLY A 90 1.99 -2.00 -15.10
N LEU A 91 0.69 -2.06 -14.77
CA LEU A 91 0.03 -1.04 -13.96
C LEU A 91 0.60 -0.97 -12.53
N TYR A 92 0.92 -2.11 -11.93
CA TYR A 92 1.54 -2.15 -10.61
C TYR A 92 2.92 -1.48 -10.63
N LEU A 93 3.78 -1.83 -11.60
CA LEU A 93 5.09 -1.21 -11.79
C LEU A 93 4.99 0.27 -12.13
N LEU A 94 4.03 0.65 -12.97
CA LEU A 94 3.77 2.05 -13.33
C LEU A 94 3.39 2.88 -12.09
N GLY A 95 2.58 2.32 -11.19
CA GLY A 95 2.22 2.99 -9.93
C GLY A 95 3.45 3.27 -9.05
N ILE A 96 4.33 2.27 -8.90
CA ILE A 96 5.60 2.43 -8.17
C ILE A 96 6.50 3.47 -8.85
N ALA A 97 6.67 3.35 -10.17
CA ALA A 97 7.51 4.27 -10.94
C ALA A 97 6.98 5.70 -10.89
N ALA A 98 5.66 5.89 -10.99
CA ALA A 98 5.03 7.21 -10.87
C ALA A 98 5.29 7.84 -9.51
N PHE A 99 5.10 7.10 -8.42
CA PHE A 99 5.39 7.62 -7.08
C PHE A 99 6.87 7.99 -6.90
N LEU A 100 7.78 7.11 -7.34
CA LEU A 100 9.22 7.38 -7.27
C LEU A 100 9.60 8.59 -8.13
N SER A 101 9.05 8.72 -9.34
CA SER A 101 9.28 9.88 -10.19
C SER A 101 8.79 11.18 -9.56
N LEU A 102 7.57 11.18 -8.99
CA LEU A 102 7.04 12.33 -8.26
C LEU A 102 7.94 12.71 -7.07
N THR A 103 8.46 11.71 -6.35
CA THR A 103 9.34 11.93 -5.20
C THR A 103 10.71 12.50 -5.62
N LEU A 104 11.33 11.91 -6.64
CA LEU A 104 12.67 12.31 -7.08
C LEU A 104 12.67 13.66 -7.80
N LEU A 105 11.60 13.99 -8.52
CA LEU A 105 11.42 15.25 -9.26
C LEU A 105 10.70 16.32 -8.44
N TYR A 106 10.42 16.06 -7.17
CA TYR A 106 9.68 16.98 -6.31
C TYR A 106 10.33 18.36 -6.24
N GLN A 107 9.53 19.40 -6.49
CA GLN A 107 9.89 20.80 -6.41
C GLN A 107 8.82 21.53 -5.59
N GLU A 108 9.24 22.17 -4.49
CA GLU A 108 8.33 22.81 -3.55
C GLU A 108 7.54 23.98 -4.16
N ASP A 109 8.21 24.74 -5.02
CA ASP A 109 7.63 25.93 -5.67
C ASP A 109 6.67 25.61 -6.82
N ASN A 110 6.54 24.35 -7.21
CA ASN A 110 5.68 23.95 -8.31
C ASN A 110 4.29 23.52 -7.81
N GLY A 111 3.25 24.22 -8.24
CA GLY A 111 1.86 24.00 -7.81
C GLY A 111 1.35 22.58 -8.04
N PHE A 112 1.80 21.87 -9.09
CA PHE A 112 1.43 20.46 -9.31
C PHE A 112 2.00 19.56 -8.19
N TYR A 113 3.30 19.69 -7.89
CA TYR A 113 3.93 18.91 -6.83
C TYR A 113 3.39 19.26 -5.45
N SER A 114 3.10 20.54 -5.19
CA SER A 114 2.49 21.01 -3.95
C SER A 114 1.11 20.36 -3.74
N THR A 115 0.27 20.30 -4.80
CA THR A 115 -1.04 19.65 -4.74
C THR A 115 -0.90 18.13 -4.48
N CYS A 116 -0.01 17.45 -5.20
CA CYS A 116 0.26 16.02 -4.98
C CYS A 116 0.77 15.75 -3.57
N ASN A 117 1.64 16.62 -3.05
CA ASN A 117 2.19 16.52 -1.70
C ASN A 117 1.11 16.67 -0.63
N ALA A 118 0.23 17.66 -0.77
CA ALA A 118 -0.90 17.85 0.13
C ALA A 118 -1.86 16.65 0.15
N LEU A 119 -2.14 16.03 -1.01
CA LEU A 119 -2.94 14.81 -1.11
C LEU A 119 -2.30 13.62 -0.39
N LEU A 120 -0.97 13.53 -0.42
CA LEU A 120 -0.18 12.49 0.24
C LEU A 120 0.27 12.89 1.66
N SER A 121 -0.30 13.94 2.23
CA SER A 121 0.00 14.39 3.60
C SER A 121 1.51 14.60 3.81
N ASP A 122 2.13 15.38 2.91
CA ASP A 122 3.54 15.79 2.89
C ASP A 122 4.57 14.66 2.67
N ARG A 123 4.12 13.47 2.30
CA ARG A 123 5.00 12.30 2.11
C ARG A 123 5.98 12.46 0.93
N LEU A 124 5.63 13.24 -0.11
CA LEU A 124 6.54 13.49 -1.24
C LEU A 124 7.71 14.36 -0.80
N ALA A 125 7.46 15.44 -0.06
CA ALA A 125 8.49 16.34 0.44
C ALA A 125 9.49 15.59 1.34
N TYR A 126 8.98 14.87 2.35
CA TYR A 126 9.82 14.09 3.28
C TYR A 126 10.62 12.99 2.56
N SER A 127 9.97 12.26 1.65
CA SER A 127 10.66 11.22 0.87
C SER A 127 11.75 11.81 -0.04
N SER A 128 11.48 12.95 -0.69
CA SER A 128 12.45 13.66 -1.53
C SER A 128 13.64 14.16 -0.73
N ALA A 129 13.39 14.80 0.42
CA ALA A 129 14.45 15.24 1.33
C ALA A 129 15.32 14.07 1.81
N ALA A 130 14.71 12.92 2.13
CA ALA A 130 15.41 11.72 2.54
C ALA A 130 16.31 11.16 1.43
N PHE A 131 15.82 11.06 0.18
CA PHE A 131 16.65 10.63 -0.95
C PHE A 131 17.85 11.55 -1.19
N ARG A 132 17.65 12.88 -1.08
CA ARG A 132 18.74 13.86 -1.24
C ARG A 132 19.76 13.76 -0.11
N SER A 133 19.32 13.51 1.14
CA SER A 133 20.20 13.49 2.31
C SER A 133 20.97 12.19 2.46
N PHE A 134 20.35 11.04 2.20
CA PHE A 134 20.91 9.73 2.53
C PHE A 134 21.31 8.91 1.29
N GLY A 135 20.69 9.19 0.14
CA GLY A 135 20.88 8.42 -1.08
C GLY A 135 20.42 6.97 -0.96
N VAL A 136 20.79 6.15 -1.95
CA VAL A 136 20.48 4.72 -1.98
C VAL A 136 21.79 3.94 -1.94
N LYS A 137 21.90 2.99 -0.98
CA LYS A 137 23.04 2.08 -0.83
C LYS A 137 22.62 0.65 -1.15
N LEU A 138 23.57 -0.24 -1.44
CA LEU A 138 23.27 -1.64 -1.76
C LEU A 138 22.59 -2.37 -0.60
N PHE A 139 23.05 -2.18 0.64
CA PHE A 139 22.55 -2.82 1.85
C PHE A 139 21.93 -1.86 2.87
N GLY A 140 21.57 -0.67 2.40
CA GLY A 140 20.92 0.34 3.23
C GLY A 140 21.87 1.10 4.16
N ALA A 141 21.26 1.91 5.02
CA ALA A 141 21.98 2.70 6.01
C ALA A 141 21.16 2.78 7.30
N GLN A 142 21.82 2.83 8.45
CA GLN A 142 21.17 3.25 9.68
C GLN A 142 20.87 4.74 9.56
N VAL A 143 19.58 5.05 9.46
CA VAL A 143 19.12 6.42 9.34
C VAL A 143 18.37 6.79 10.60
N HIS A 144 18.87 7.80 11.30
CA HIS A 144 18.18 8.40 12.44
C HIS A 144 17.41 9.61 11.94
N PHE A 145 16.13 9.39 11.62
CA PHE A 145 15.22 10.49 11.29
C PHE A 145 14.88 11.25 12.58
N ARG A 146 15.53 12.39 12.82
CA ARG A 146 15.29 13.18 14.04
C ARG A 146 13.96 13.96 13.98
N TRP A 147 13.54 14.41 12.79
CA TRP A 147 12.44 15.35 12.63
C TRP A 147 11.44 15.00 11.53
N ASP A 148 11.88 14.34 10.45
CA ASP A 148 11.06 14.06 9.26
C ASP A 148 10.96 12.56 9.03
N PRO A 149 9.88 11.90 9.46
CA PRO A 149 9.73 10.45 9.29
C PRO A 149 9.57 10.10 7.81
N VAL A 150 10.37 9.17 7.31
CA VAL A 150 10.17 8.58 6.00
C VAL A 150 9.15 7.46 6.14
N ASP A 151 7.89 7.83 6.01
CA ASP A 151 6.77 6.89 6.19
C ASP A 151 6.46 6.09 4.92
N SER A 152 6.75 6.63 3.73
CA SER A 152 6.51 5.90 2.49
C SER A 152 7.44 4.69 2.36
N LEU A 153 6.84 3.50 2.10
CA LEU A 153 7.59 2.28 1.86
C LEU A 153 8.56 2.41 0.67
N TYR A 154 8.16 3.11 -0.38
CA TYR A 154 8.95 3.27 -1.60
C TYR A 154 10.20 4.12 -1.40
N ALA A 155 10.22 4.98 -0.39
CA ALA A 155 11.41 5.72 0.01
C ALA A 155 12.17 5.02 1.15
N TYR A 156 11.46 4.50 2.14
CA TYR A 156 12.03 3.80 3.29
C TYR A 156 12.86 2.59 2.87
N ALA A 157 12.31 1.73 2.02
CA ALA A 157 12.97 0.48 1.64
C ALA A 157 14.35 0.71 0.98
N PRO A 158 14.50 1.52 -0.10
CA PRO A 158 15.79 1.70 -0.75
C PRO A 158 16.81 2.46 0.11
N ILE A 159 16.36 3.35 1.00
CA ILE A 159 17.25 4.13 1.87
C ILE A 159 17.70 3.31 3.08
N CYS A 160 16.75 2.75 3.83
CA CYS A 160 17.02 2.09 5.12
C CYS A 160 17.45 0.64 4.95
N MET A 161 16.82 -0.11 4.05
CA MET A 161 17.14 -1.53 3.83
C MET A 161 18.17 -1.72 2.71
N GLY A 162 18.22 -0.82 1.76
CA GLY A 162 19.10 -0.85 0.61
C GLY A 162 18.46 -1.41 -0.66
N LEU A 163 19.17 -1.25 -1.75
CA LEU A 163 18.69 -1.60 -3.08
C LEU A 163 18.42 -3.11 -3.23
N ILE A 164 19.33 -3.97 -2.73
CA ILE A 164 19.18 -5.43 -2.88
C ILE A 164 17.95 -5.95 -2.16
N PRO A 165 17.72 -5.71 -0.85
CA PRO A 165 16.48 -6.13 -0.19
C PRO A 165 15.22 -5.53 -0.81
N THR A 166 15.29 -4.27 -1.29
CA THR A 166 14.17 -3.61 -1.96
C THR A 166 13.77 -4.32 -3.24
N VAL A 167 14.74 -4.63 -4.10
CA VAL A 167 14.49 -5.38 -5.36
C VAL A 167 13.94 -6.76 -5.08
N LEU A 168 14.48 -7.47 -4.09
CA LEU A 168 13.98 -8.79 -3.68
C LEU A 168 12.54 -8.70 -3.17
N TYR A 169 12.22 -7.73 -2.32
CA TYR A 169 10.87 -7.52 -1.79
C TYR A 169 9.86 -7.26 -2.91
N PHE A 170 10.13 -6.29 -3.78
CA PHE A 170 9.22 -5.99 -4.90
C PHE A 170 9.18 -7.12 -5.93
N GLY A 171 10.28 -7.84 -6.14
CA GLY A 171 10.32 -9.04 -6.96
C GLY A 171 9.38 -10.13 -6.45
N LEU A 172 9.40 -10.40 -5.14
CA LEU A 172 8.48 -11.35 -4.51
C LEU A 172 7.03 -10.90 -4.61
N ASN A 173 6.75 -9.60 -4.44
CA ASN A 173 5.41 -9.06 -4.65
C ASN A 173 4.94 -9.25 -6.10
N LEU A 174 5.78 -9.00 -7.09
CA LEU A 174 5.45 -9.23 -8.51
C LEU A 174 5.20 -10.69 -8.82
N ILE A 175 6.00 -11.62 -8.27
CA ILE A 175 5.78 -13.07 -8.42
C ILE A 175 4.44 -13.47 -7.82
N SER A 176 4.12 -12.98 -6.62
CA SER A 176 2.85 -13.24 -5.94
C SER A 176 1.67 -12.71 -6.74
N LEU A 177 1.78 -11.48 -7.24
CA LEU A 177 0.78 -10.84 -8.09
C LEU A 177 0.57 -11.60 -9.40
N TYR A 178 1.65 -12.01 -10.06
CA TYR A 178 1.62 -12.85 -11.25
C TYR A 178 0.88 -14.18 -10.99
N ARG A 179 1.24 -14.87 -9.90
CA ARG A 179 0.61 -16.15 -9.52
C ARG A 179 -0.88 -15.97 -9.23
N ALA A 180 -1.25 -14.95 -8.48
CA ALA A 180 -2.64 -14.64 -8.16
C ALA A 180 -3.45 -14.35 -9.43
N ALA A 181 -2.95 -13.49 -10.31
CA ALA A 181 -3.62 -13.14 -11.57
C ALA A 181 -3.75 -14.37 -12.48
N ARG A 182 -2.70 -15.20 -12.60
CA ARG A 182 -2.73 -16.47 -13.37
C ARG A 182 -3.73 -17.49 -12.81
N ALA A 183 -3.90 -17.52 -11.49
CA ALA A 183 -4.88 -18.36 -10.82
C ALA A 183 -6.31 -17.78 -10.87
N GLY A 184 -6.53 -16.64 -11.51
CA GLY A 184 -7.83 -15.96 -11.57
C GLY A 184 -8.26 -15.33 -10.23
N ARG A 185 -7.33 -15.18 -9.26
CA ARG A 185 -7.58 -14.61 -7.95
C ARG A 185 -7.45 -13.09 -8.00
N TRP A 186 -8.37 -12.47 -8.74
CA TRP A 186 -8.41 -11.02 -8.92
C TRP A 186 -8.75 -10.27 -7.63
N ASP A 187 -9.33 -10.94 -6.65
CA ASP A 187 -9.50 -10.46 -5.28
C ASP A 187 -8.15 -10.20 -4.58
N ILE A 188 -7.19 -11.13 -4.71
CA ILE A 188 -5.82 -10.94 -4.19
C ILE A 188 -5.12 -9.80 -4.92
N VAL A 189 -5.29 -9.72 -6.25
CA VAL A 189 -4.75 -8.62 -7.05
C VAL A 189 -5.29 -7.27 -6.57
N ALA A 190 -6.60 -7.17 -6.31
CA ALA A 190 -7.24 -5.96 -5.81
C ALA A 190 -6.66 -5.52 -4.45
N VAL A 191 -6.50 -6.45 -3.52
CA VAL A 191 -5.89 -6.19 -2.21
C VAL A 191 -4.42 -5.77 -2.35
N ALA A 192 -3.67 -6.37 -3.27
CA ALA A 192 -2.27 -5.98 -3.52
C ALA A 192 -2.15 -4.55 -4.05
N PHE A 193 -3.04 -4.11 -4.94
CA PHE A 193 -3.08 -2.72 -5.40
C PHE A 193 -3.46 -1.73 -4.29
N ALA A 194 -4.40 -2.10 -3.42
CA ALA A 194 -4.75 -1.29 -2.25
C ALA A 194 -3.58 -1.21 -1.25
N GLY A 195 -2.84 -2.30 -1.08
CA GLY A 195 -1.59 -2.33 -0.31
C GLY A 195 -0.50 -1.45 -0.93
N ALA A 196 -0.38 -1.45 -2.26
CA ALA A 196 0.53 -0.55 -2.96
C ALA A 196 0.17 0.93 -2.73
N LEU A 197 -1.12 1.27 -2.74
CA LEU A 197 -1.58 2.61 -2.37
C LEU A 197 -1.25 2.96 -0.92
N TYR A 198 -1.47 2.04 0.02
CA TYR A 198 -1.05 2.23 1.42
C TYR A 198 0.45 2.51 1.54
N SER A 199 1.25 1.79 0.77
CA SER A 199 2.71 1.90 0.76
C SER A 199 3.25 3.25 0.27
N THR A 200 2.44 4.06 -0.42
CA THR A 200 2.81 5.45 -0.75
C THR A 200 2.86 6.35 0.49
N MET A 201 2.09 6.01 1.51
CA MET A 201 1.91 6.83 2.70
C MET A 201 2.56 6.23 3.95
N GLU A 202 2.74 4.91 4.01
CA GLU A 202 3.20 4.19 5.20
C GLU A 202 4.11 2.99 4.82
N TYR A 203 5.13 2.73 5.63
CA TYR A 203 6.04 1.59 5.42
C TYR A 203 5.62 0.31 6.18
N GLY A 204 4.52 0.34 6.90
CA GLY A 204 4.08 -0.73 7.80
C GLY A 204 4.02 -2.13 7.18
N LEU A 205 3.74 -2.23 5.87
CA LEU A 205 3.71 -3.50 5.13
C LEU A 205 5.07 -4.22 5.03
N MET A 206 6.18 -3.51 5.29
CA MET A 206 7.52 -4.09 5.28
C MET A 206 8.03 -4.48 6.66
N ASN A 207 7.27 -4.23 7.71
CA ASN A 207 7.66 -4.65 9.05
C ASN A 207 7.59 -6.20 9.12
N PRO A 208 8.69 -6.89 9.48
CA PRO A 208 8.74 -8.36 9.52
C PRO A 208 7.66 -8.99 10.41
N VAL A 209 7.17 -8.26 11.40
CA VAL A 209 6.06 -8.72 12.27
C VAL A 209 4.76 -8.90 11.49
N HIS A 210 4.62 -8.28 10.31
CA HIS A 210 3.40 -8.28 9.49
C HIS A 210 3.48 -9.17 8.25
N LEU A 211 4.67 -9.71 7.92
CA LEU A 211 4.90 -10.57 6.75
C LEU A 211 4.07 -11.86 6.68
N PRO A 212 3.70 -12.54 7.79
CA PRO A 212 2.95 -13.80 7.71
C PRO A 212 1.61 -13.71 7.01
N ILE A 213 1.02 -12.52 6.89
CA ILE A 213 -0.31 -12.34 6.29
C ILE A 213 -0.28 -12.48 4.77
N PHE A 214 0.87 -12.24 4.13
CA PHE A 214 1.05 -12.39 2.68
C PHE A 214 1.58 -13.78 2.28
N ALA A 215 1.95 -14.62 3.23
CA ALA A 215 2.43 -15.97 3.00
C ALA A 215 1.31 -17.04 2.96
N ALA A 216 0.08 -16.67 3.30
CA ALA A 216 -1.10 -17.54 3.29
C ALA A 216 -1.91 -17.37 2.00
#